data_7dc1060928338e5354c7b9d78b9d216d
#
_entry.id   7dc1060928338e5354c7b9d78b9d216d
#
_cell.length_a   1.000
_cell.length_b   1.000
_cell.length_c   1.000
_cell.angle_alpha   90.00
_cell.angle_beta   90.00
_cell.angle_gamma   90.00
#
_symmetry.space_group_name_H-M   'P 1'
#
loop_
_entity.id
_entity.type
_entity.pdbx_description
1 polymer ?
#
loop_
_entity_poly.entity_id
_entity_poly.type
_entity_poly.pdbx_seq_one_letter_code
_entity_poly.pdbx_strand_id
1 'polypeptide(L)'
;MPISGLMVKVKLVVNTEKFKIMDYKKLLGDIINAIPQPTASNNKRRTSAEVCYKIQQIAIKVSHPFQTFRDQRVYSYTGKYWVSIDDFDLKIFLREALGRMTNNMVEASQREVVEGLFKQFPYTVMGLAVEQNKEKINFLNGTIDLKTERLEQHLYSDYFRYVLPYPYNPSAMCPMFMKYLDRVLPDKDTQKVLAEYIGWIFTPLKLEKCLFLYGSGKNGKSVFVDIVEALLGKENISHESLSDMCGENGDRSRANLSGKLLNTCSDVAPNAFSGDIFKRIASGEPISTRQLYKDVATLTDRKSVV
;
A
#
# COMPACT_ATOMS: atom_id res chain seq x y z
N MET A 1 -14.88 21.18 -10.67
CA MET A 1 -14.02 21.08 -11.87
C MET A 1 -14.29 19.72 -12.50
N PRO A 2 -14.47 19.61 -13.80
CA PRO A 2 -14.83 18.35 -14.43
C PRO A 2 -13.61 17.39 -14.39
N ILE A 3 -13.79 16.25 -13.75
CA ILE A 3 -12.82 15.15 -13.65
C ILE A 3 -12.51 14.56 -15.04
N SER A 4 -13.32 14.87 -16.03
CA SER A 4 -13.19 14.40 -17.42
C SER A 4 -11.87 14.77 -18.13
N GLY A 5 -11.21 15.87 -17.74
CA GLY A 5 -9.91 16.26 -18.31
C GLY A 5 -8.74 15.42 -17.82
N LEU A 6 -8.80 14.89 -16.61
CA LEU A 6 -7.72 14.10 -16.00
C LEU A 6 -7.69 12.66 -16.53
N MET A 7 -8.86 12.13 -16.86
CA MET A 7 -9.07 10.74 -17.29
C MET A 7 -8.54 10.41 -18.68
N VAL A 8 -8.53 11.39 -19.58
CA VAL A 8 -8.00 11.19 -20.94
C VAL A 8 -6.48 11.04 -20.95
N LYS A 9 -5.80 11.43 -19.86
CA LYS A 9 -4.33 11.45 -19.78
C LYS A 9 -3.71 10.29 -19.00
N VAL A 10 -4.46 9.47 -18.26
CA VAL A 10 -3.95 8.20 -17.71
C VAL A 10 -3.97 7.17 -18.83
N LYS A 11 -3.07 7.33 -19.76
CA LYS A 11 -2.90 6.43 -20.91
C LYS A 11 -2.16 5.17 -20.45
N LEU A 12 -2.86 4.05 -20.54
CA LEU A 12 -2.36 2.71 -20.23
C LEU A 12 -1.19 2.32 -21.14
N VAL A 13 0.01 2.36 -20.64
CA VAL A 13 1.14 1.61 -21.17
C VAL A 13 1.40 0.45 -20.21
N VAL A 14 0.73 -0.65 -20.45
CA VAL A 14 1.14 -1.92 -19.86
C VAL A 14 2.35 -2.41 -20.67
N ASN A 15 3.53 -1.92 -20.31
CA ASN A 15 4.76 -2.54 -20.78
C ASN A 15 4.95 -3.80 -19.94
N THR A 16 4.99 -4.97 -20.57
CA THR A 16 5.07 -6.29 -19.96
C THR A 16 6.42 -6.61 -19.31
N GLU A 17 7.35 -5.69 -19.25
CA GLU A 17 8.50 -5.82 -18.38
C GLU A 17 8.01 -5.82 -16.93
N LYS A 18 8.15 -6.97 -16.28
CA LYS A 18 7.87 -7.15 -14.84
C LYS A 18 8.78 -6.20 -14.06
N PHE A 19 8.33 -4.98 -13.82
CA PHE A 19 9.00 -4.10 -12.87
C PHE A 19 8.92 -4.76 -11.49
N LYS A 20 10.07 -5.22 -11.02
CA LYS A 20 10.20 -5.84 -9.72
C LYS A 20 10.01 -4.75 -8.67
N ILE A 21 8.86 -4.77 -7.96
CA ILE A 21 8.66 -3.94 -6.77
C ILE A 21 9.82 -4.20 -5.83
N MET A 22 10.38 -3.15 -5.25
CA MET A 22 11.57 -3.27 -4.43
C MET A 22 11.30 -4.17 -3.22
N ASP A 23 12.05 -5.26 -3.13
CA ASP A 23 12.00 -6.17 -2.00
C ASP A 23 12.54 -5.45 -0.75
N TYR A 24 11.68 -5.23 0.24
CA TYR A 24 12.09 -4.57 1.49
C TYR A 24 13.20 -5.34 2.23
N LYS A 25 13.38 -6.63 1.97
CA LYS A 25 14.48 -7.42 2.54
C LYS A 25 15.84 -6.89 2.11
N LYS A 26 15.95 -6.38 0.88
CA LYS A 26 17.15 -5.70 0.42
C LYS A 26 17.39 -4.42 1.22
N LEU A 27 16.35 -3.62 1.47
CA LEU A 27 16.47 -2.38 2.27
C LEU A 27 16.94 -2.67 3.69
N LEU A 28 16.37 -3.71 4.32
CA LEU A 28 16.81 -4.15 5.65
C LEU A 28 18.27 -4.60 5.64
N GLY A 29 18.70 -5.30 4.60
CA GLY A 29 20.10 -5.69 4.38
C GLY A 29 21.04 -4.49 4.25
N ASP A 30 20.65 -3.46 3.50
CA ASP A 30 21.42 -2.23 3.32
C ASP A 30 21.59 -1.49 4.66
N ILE A 31 20.53 -1.42 5.48
CA ILE A 31 20.59 -0.83 6.82
C ILE A 31 21.54 -1.64 7.72
N ILE A 32 21.43 -2.98 7.74
CA ILE A 32 22.32 -3.87 8.52
C ILE A 32 23.77 -3.65 8.10
N ASN A 33 24.05 -3.58 6.80
CA ASN A 33 25.41 -3.38 6.30
C ASN A 33 25.99 -2.02 6.69
N ALA A 34 25.17 -1.00 6.89
CA ALA A 34 25.58 0.32 7.36
C ALA A 34 25.80 0.40 8.88
N ILE A 35 25.43 -0.63 9.66
CA ILE A 35 25.69 -0.68 11.10
C ILE A 35 27.21 -0.85 11.33
N PRO A 36 27.87 0.09 12.03
CA PRO A 36 29.30 -0.02 12.33
C PRO A 36 29.53 -1.19 13.30
N GLN A 37 30.62 -1.94 13.05
CA GLN A 37 31.04 -2.96 14.01
C GLN A 37 31.61 -2.29 15.28
N PRO A 38 31.38 -2.88 16.47
CA PRO A 38 31.90 -2.32 17.71
C PRO A 38 33.43 -2.36 17.71
N THR A 39 34.04 -1.22 18.04
CA THR A 39 35.44 -1.21 18.46
C THR A 39 35.52 -1.78 19.87
N ALA A 40 36.59 -2.52 20.17
CA ALA A 40 36.76 -3.37 21.36
C ALA A 40 36.51 -2.76 22.74
N SER A 41 36.20 -1.47 22.88
CA SER A 41 36.14 -0.77 24.17
C SER A 41 34.74 -0.47 24.70
N ASN A 42 33.63 -0.90 24.04
CA ASN A 42 32.26 -0.46 24.40
C ASN A 42 31.29 -1.60 24.69
N ASN A 43 31.57 -2.43 25.69
CA ASN A 43 30.65 -3.48 26.22
C ASN A 43 29.58 -2.91 27.18
N LYS A 44 29.15 -1.66 27.01
CA LYS A 44 28.06 -1.12 27.84
C LYS A 44 26.73 -1.74 27.43
N ARG A 45 26.04 -2.35 28.40
CA ARG A 45 24.67 -2.88 28.21
C ARG A 45 23.77 -1.73 27.72
N ARG A 46 23.14 -1.91 26.55
CA ARG A 46 22.25 -0.92 25.95
C ARG A 46 20.80 -1.28 26.24
N THR A 47 19.98 -0.27 26.45
CA THR A 47 18.53 -0.46 26.54
C THR A 47 17.93 -0.73 25.15
N SER A 48 16.76 -1.38 25.10
CA SER A 48 16.04 -1.59 23.84
C SER A 48 15.75 -0.27 23.12
N ALA A 49 15.44 0.79 23.88
CA ALA A 49 15.20 2.12 23.32
C ALA A 49 16.45 2.71 22.63
N GLU A 50 17.63 2.61 23.26
CA GLU A 50 18.89 3.08 22.67
C GLU A 50 19.25 2.33 21.38
N VAL A 51 19.02 1.01 21.36
CA VAL A 51 19.25 0.18 20.17
C VAL A 51 18.30 0.60 19.04
N CYS A 52 17.00 0.65 19.33
CA CYS A 52 15.98 1.05 18.34
C CYS A 52 16.23 2.46 17.78
N TYR A 53 16.59 3.40 18.64
CA TYR A 53 16.93 4.77 18.23
C TYR A 53 18.14 4.80 17.27
N LYS A 54 19.21 4.05 17.59
CA LYS A 54 20.39 3.94 16.72
C LYS A 54 20.05 3.32 15.36
N ILE A 55 19.23 2.28 15.34
CA ILE A 55 18.77 1.66 14.10
C ILE A 55 18.05 2.70 13.24
N GLN A 56 17.14 3.48 13.81
CA GLN A 56 16.43 4.54 13.09
C GLN A 56 17.39 5.61 12.55
N GLN A 57 18.38 6.03 13.33
CA GLN A 57 19.37 7.01 12.87
C GLN A 57 20.20 6.48 11.68
N ILE A 58 20.57 5.21 11.70
CA ILE A 58 21.29 4.57 10.59
C ILE A 58 20.38 4.47 9.35
N ALA A 59 19.13 4.04 9.54
CA ALA A 59 18.14 3.95 8.48
C ALA A 59 17.92 5.31 7.77
N ILE A 60 17.83 6.40 8.55
CA ILE A 60 17.74 7.77 8.01
C ILE A 60 18.98 8.10 7.16
N LYS A 61 20.20 7.79 7.63
CA LYS A 61 21.44 8.05 6.91
C LYS A 61 21.55 7.33 5.58
N VAL A 62 20.99 6.14 5.47
CA VAL A 62 20.97 5.36 4.21
C VAL A 62 19.68 5.61 3.39
N SER A 63 18.92 6.64 3.74
CA SER A 63 17.68 7.06 3.04
C SER A 63 16.54 6.03 3.07
N HIS A 64 16.53 5.15 4.07
CA HIS A 64 15.48 4.17 4.32
C HIS A 64 14.87 4.31 5.73
N PRO A 65 14.36 5.50 6.11
CA PRO A 65 13.79 5.70 7.44
C PRO A 65 12.63 4.76 7.68
N PHE A 66 12.40 4.44 8.96
CA PHE A 66 11.20 3.73 9.39
C PHE A 66 10.15 4.69 9.92
N GLN A 67 8.89 4.28 9.82
CA GLN A 67 7.75 4.97 10.42
C GLN A 67 6.60 4.01 10.69
N THR A 68 5.81 4.28 11.75
CA THR A 68 4.50 3.63 11.96
C THR A 68 3.39 4.55 11.48
N PHE A 69 2.33 3.95 10.92
CA PHE A 69 1.10 4.62 10.58
C PHE A 69 -0.03 4.21 11.55
N ARG A 70 -1.25 4.71 11.32
CA ARG A 70 -2.42 4.43 12.18
C ARG A 70 -2.79 2.95 12.27
N ASP A 71 -2.37 2.13 11.31
CA ASP A 71 -2.54 0.68 11.32
C ASP A 71 -1.52 -0.05 12.21
N GLN A 72 -0.67 0.69 12.93
CA GLN A 72 0.35 0.21 13.86
C GLN A 72 1.42 -0.70 13.22
N ARG A 73 1.49 -0.74 11.89
CA ARG A 73 2.56 -1.46 11.17
C ARG A 73 3.81 -0.59 11.07
N VAL A 74 4.96 -1.25 11.07
CA VAL A 74 6.23 -0.59 10.76
C VAL A 74 6.44 -0.60 9.25
N TYR A 75 6.78 0.56 8.72
CA TYR A 75 7.08 0.76 7.31
C TYR A 75 8.50 1.27 7.16
N SER A 76 9.14 0.96 6.03
CA SER A 76 10.39 1.57 5.59
C SER A 76 10.20 2.30 4.26
N TYR A 77 10.89 3.42 4.08
CA TYR A 77 10.83 4.19 2.83
C TYR A 77 11.77 3.60 1.78
N THR A 78 11.23 3.30 0.60
CA THR A 78 11.99 2.67 -0.50
C THR A 78 12.74 3.66 -1.38
N GLY A 79 12.62 4.96 -1.12
CA GLY A 79 13.01 6.02 -2.05
C GLY A 79 11.85 6.49 -2.96
N LYS A 80 10.73 5.76 -2.99
CA LYS A 80 9.55 6.08 -3.81
C LYS A 80 8.24 5.99 -3.04
N TYR A 81 8.12 5.06 -2.10
CA TYR A 81 6.93 4.82 -1.29
C TYR A 81 7.29 4.10 0.00
N TRP A 82 6.35 4.01 0.94
CA TRP A 82 6.48 3.32 2.21
C TRP A 82 5.98 1.89 2.09
N VAL A 83 6.85 0.91 2.30
CA VAL A 83 6.52 -0.51 2.27
C VAL A 83 6.37 -1.05 3.69
N SER A 84 5.29 -1.79 3.94
CA SER A 84 5.05 -2.47 5.22
C SER A 84 6.02 -3.62 5.38
N ILE A 85 6.62 -3.75 6.58
CA ILE A 85 7.51 -4.85 6.93
C ILE A 85 6.70 -5.90 7.70
N ASP A 86 6.86 -7.16 7.34
CA ASP A 86 6.28 -8.28 8.07
C ASP A 86 6.86 -8.38 9.48
N ASP A 87 6.02 -8.71 10.47
CA ASP A 87 6.42 -8.75 11.88
C ASP A 87 7.54 -9.78 12.15
N PHE A 88 7.53 -10.91 11.44
CA PHE A 88 8.57 -11.92 11.57
C PHE A 88 9.90 -11.45 10.98
N ASP A 89 9.86 -10.86 9.78
CA ASP A 89 11.04 -10.28 9.14
C ASP A 89 11.60 -9.10 9.96
N LEU A 90 10.73 -8.29 10.59
CA LEU A 90 11.17 -7.23 11.49
C LEU A 90 11.91 -7.78 12.72
N LYS A 91 11.44 -8.87 13.31
CA LYS A 91 12.13 -9.53 14.43
C LYS A 91 13.50 -10.08 14.00
N ILE A 92 13.60 -10.70 12.82
CA ILE A 92 14.88 -11.15 12.25
C ILE A 92 15.83 -9.97 12.11
N PHE A 93 15.36 -8.89 11.47
CA PHE A 93 16.15 -7.67 11.26
C PHE A 93 16.67 -7.07 12.57
N LEU A 94 15.81 -6.89 13.58
CA LEU A 94 16.20 -6.33 14.88
C LEU A 94 17.22 -7.19 15.59
N ARG A 95 17.08 -8.53 15.55
CA ARG A 95 18.05 -9.48 16.08
C ARG A 95 19.42 -9.32 15.40
N GLU A 96 19.44 -9.29 14.06
CA GLU A 96 20.67 -9.16 13.28
C GLU A 96 21.35 -7.79 13.53
N ALA A 97 20.55 -6.73 13.56
CA ALA A 97 21.04 -5.39 13.84
C ALA A 97 21.71 -5.31 15.23
N LEU A 98 21.08 -5.86 16.28
CA LEU A 98 21.67 -5.91 17.62
C LEU A 98 22.93 -6.78 17.62
N GLY A 99 22.88 -7.98 17.03
CA GLY A 99 24.03 -8.87 16.95
C GLY A 99 25.25 -8.22 16.30
N ARG A 100 25.02 -7.43 15.26
CA ARG A 100 26.09 -6.65 14.60
C ARG A 100 26.60 -5.49 15.46
N MET A 101 25.68 -4.79 16.18
CA MET A 101 26.04 -3.69 17.09
C MET A 101 26.85 -4.15 18.31
N THR A 102 26.66 -5.37 18.75
CA THR A 102 27.27 -5.91 19.99
C THR A 102 28.36 -6.93 19.71
N ASN A 103 28.47 -7.40 18.46
CA ASN A 103 29.25 -8.59 18.09
C ASN A 103 28.90 -9.84 18.93
N ASN A 104 27.64 -9.94 19.37
CA ASN A 104 27.16 -11.02 20.22
C ASN A 104 25.78 -11.52 19.74
N MET A 105 25.79 -12.47 18.79
CA MET A 105 24.56 -13.05 18.26
C MET A 105 23.81 -13.93 19.27
N VAL A 106 24.52 -14.50 20.24
CA VAL A 106 23.88 -15.35 21.26
C VAL A 106 22.96 -14.50 22.15
N GLU A 107 23.46 -13.37 22.64
CA GLU A 107 22.65 -12.41 23.41
C GLU A 107 21.50 -11.83 22.57
N ALA A 108 21.81 -11.41 21.34
CA ALA A 108 20.81 -10.85 20.42
C ALA A 108 19.69 -11.83 20.06
N SER A 109 19.94 -13.15 20.16
CA SER A 109 18.96 -14.20 19.85
C SER A 109 18.10 -14.62 21.03
N GLN A 110 18.31 -14.07 22.23
CA GLN A 110 17.47 -14.35 23.38
C GLN A 110 16.05 -13.83 23.13
N ARG A 111 15.06 -14.66 23.45
CA ARG A 111 13.65 -14.35 23.20
C ARG A 111 13.22 -13.01 23.81
N GLU A 112 13.57 -12.79 25.07
CA GLU A 112 13.22 -11.57 25.82
C GLU A 112 13.82 -10.33 25.18
N VAL A 113 15.03 -10.44 24.62
CA VAL A 113 15.73 -9.35 23.93
C VAL A 113 15.03 -9.03 22.61
N VAL A 114 14.74 -10.03 21.79
CA VAL A 114 14.05 -9.86 20.50
C VAL A 114 12.65 -9.28 20.72
N GLU A 115 11.87 -9.82 21.65
CA GLU A 115 10.53 -9.31 21.95
C GLU A 115 10.57 -7.90 22.54
N GLY A 116 11.56 -7.59 23.37
CA GLY A 116 11.78 -6.25 23.92
C GLY A 116 12.06 -5.22 22.82
N LEU A 117 12.92 -5.55 21.87
CA LEU A 117 13.20 -4.69 20.71
C LEU A 117 11.97 -4.54 19.82
N PHE A 118 11.29 -5.65 19.49
CA PHE A 118 10.10 -5.65 18.63
C PHE A 118 8.97 -4.80 19.22
N LYS A 119 8.72 -4.88 20.53
CA LYS A 119 7.72 -4.04 21.19
C LYS A 119 8.12 -2.57 21.28
N GLN A 120 9.43 -2.29 21.45
CA GLN A 120 9.94 -0.93 21.56
C GLN A 120 10.03 -0.20 20.22
N PHE A 121 10.33 -0.92 19.12
CA PHE A 121 10.65 -0.31 17.85
C PHE A 121 9.51 0.55 17.26
N PRO A 122 8.22 0.11 17.27
CA PRO A 122 7.11 0.94 16.79
C PRO A 122 7.01 2.29 17.51
N TYR A 123 7.25 2.34 18.82
CA TYR A 123 7.23 3.60 19.59
C TYR A 123 8.40 4.51 19.21
N THR A 124 9.56 3.93 18.90
CA THR A 124 10.75 4.70 18.50
C THR A 124 10.57 5.37 17.16
N VAL A 125 9.84 4.72 16.22
CA VAL A 125 9.62 5.22 14.86
C VAL A 125 8.21 5.81 14.67
N MET A 126 7.49 6.03 15.79
CA MET A 126 6.17 6.64 15.77
C MET A 126 6.29 8.09 15.30
N GLY A 127 5.61 8.39 14.19
CA GLY A 127 5.48 9.74 13.67
C GLY A 127 4.13 10.36 13.99
N LEU A 128 3.93 11.60 13.60
CA LEU A 128 2.60 12.21 13.58
C LEU A 128 1.68 11.33 12.70
N ALA A 129 0.40 11.25 13.06
CA ALA A 129 -0.60 10.53 12.26
C ALA A 129 -0.86 11.29 10.95
N VAL A 130 0.03 11.12 9.98
CA VAL A 130 -0.02 11.80 8.69
C VAL A 130 -0.75 10.93 7.69
N GLU A 131 -1.66 11.54 6.95
CA GLU A 131 -2.33 10.90 5.83
C GLU A 131 -1.48 11.04 4.56
N GLN A 132 -1.61 10.05 3.67
CA GLN A 132 -1.04 10.11 2.33
C GLN A 132 -1.49 11.38 1.61
N ASN A 133 -0.60 11.97 0.82
CA ASN A 133 -0.94 13.09 -0.04
C ASN A 133 -1.99 12.66 -1.08
N LYS A 134 -3.18 13.25 -0.99
CA LYS A 134 -4.34 12.90 -1.83
C LYS A 134 -4.42 13.73 -3.11
N GLU A 135 -3.56 14.71 -3.26
CA GLU A 135 -3.51 15.59 -4.44
C GLU A 135 -2.48 15.12 -5.48
N LYS A 136 -1.84 13.98 -5.24
CA LYS A 136 -0.80 13.41 -6.12
C LYS A 136 -1.05 11.94 -6.41
N ILE A 137 -0.51 11.45 -7.53
CA ILE A 137 -0.46 10.03 -7.91
C ILE A 137 1.00 9.60 -8.03
N ASN A 138 1.35 8.45 -7.45
CA ASN A 138 2.72 7.96 -7.39
C ASN A 138 3.04 6.97 -8.51
N PHE A 139 3.97 7.32 -9.40
CA PHE A 139 4.49 6.52 -10.51
C PHE A 139 5.95 6.13 -10.27
N LEU A 140 6.52 5.22 -11.08
CA LEU A 140 7.91 4.79 -10.94
C LEU A 140 8.94 5.91 -11.14
N ASN A 141 8.63 6.91 -11.94
CA ASN A 141 9.53 8.02 -12.29
C ASN A 141 9.22 9.33 -11.56
N GLY A 142 8.29 9.32 -10.60
CA GLY A 142 7.94 10.50 -9.83
C GLY A 142 6.47 10.52 -9.42
N THR A 143 6.03 11.62 -8.85
CA THR A 143 4.65 11.88 -8.46
C THR A 143 4.02 12.91 -9.40
N ILE A 144 2.79 12.69 -9.84
CA ILE A 144 2.00 13.68 -10.59
C ILE A 144 1.15 14.46 -9.61
N ASP A 145 1.34 15.77 -9.57
CA ASP A 145 0.44 16.67 -8.88
C ASP A 145 -0.83 16.87 -9.71
N LEU A 146 -1.99 16.61 -9.12
CA LEU A 146 -3.28 16.63 -9.81
C LEU A 146 -3.78 18.05 -10.15
N LYS A 147 -3.24 19.09 -9.48
CA LYS A 147 -3.61 20.48 -9.71
C LYS A 147 -2.76 21.09 -10.82
N THR A 148 -1.45 20.83 -10.79
CA THR A 148 -0.50 21.43 -11.73
C THR A 148 -0.21 20.55 -12.94
N GLU A 149 -0.61 19.26 -12.89
CA GLU A 149 -0.31 18.22 -13.89
C GLU A 149 1.19 18.03 -14.16
N ARG A 150 2.05 18.38 -13.20
CA ARG A 150 3.51 18.28 -13.33
C ARG A 150 4.04 17.02 -12.66
N LEU A 151 5.03 16.41 -13.29
CA LEU A 151 5.79 15.31 -12.72
C LEU A 151 6.85 15.90 -11.77
N GLU A 152 6.80 15.50 -10.51
CA GLU A 152 7.70 15.91 -9.44
C GLU A 152 8.53 14.71 -8.95
N GLN A 153 9.61 14.98 -8.22
CA GLN A 153 10.38 13.93 -7.57
C GLN A 153 9.61 13.30 -6.42
N HIS A 154 9.92 12.03 -6.11
CA HIS A 154 9.36 11.36 -4.95
C HIS A 154 9.81 12.05 -3.66
N LEU A 155 8.86 12.30 -2.77
CA LEU A 155 9.11 12.82 -1.42
C LEU A 155 8.59 11.84 -0.38
N TYR A 156 9.41 11.53 0.64
CA TYR A 156 8.96 10.68 1.75
C TYR A 156 7.79 11.32 2.52
N SER A 157 7.69 12.65 2.51
CA SER A 157 6.62 13.44 3.13
C SER A 157 5.28 13.38 2.38
N ASP A 158 5.21 12.79 1.19
CA ASP A 158 3.96 12.51 0.50
C ASP A 158 3.26 11.25 1.06
N TYR A 159 3.93 10.46 1.88
CA TYR A 159 3.43 9.28 2.60
C TYR A 159 2.73 8.23 1.73
N PHE A 160 3.12 8.10 0.46
CA PHE A 160 2.58 7.05 -0.40
C PHE A 160 2.93 5.66 0.13
N ARG A 161 1.91 4.79 0.21
CA ARG A 161 2.05 3.36 0.53
C ARG A 161 1.93 2.48 -0.70
N TYR A 162 1.92 3.08 -1.88
CA TYR A 162 1.89 2.40 -3.17
C TYR A 162 2.76 3.14 -4.19
N VAL A 163 3.13 2.44 -5.24
CA VAL A 163 3.67 3.00 -6.47
C VAL A 163 3.02 2.27 -7.64
N LEU A 164 2.61 2.99 -8.68
CA LEU A 164 2.13 2.37 -9.90
C LEU A 164 3.31 1.73 -10.64
N PRO A 165 3.16 0.49 -11.19
CA PRO A 165 4.28 -0.32 -11.68
C PRO A 165 4.85 0.13 -13.03
N TYR A 166 4.68 1.36 -13.42
CA TYR A 166 5.16 1.95 -14.67
C TYR A 166 5.49 3.44 -14.52
N PRO A 167 6.34 4.00 -15.41
CA PRO A 167 6.59 5.42 -15.46
C PRO A 167 5.39 6.19 -16.03
N TYR A 168 5.15 7.39 -15.52
CA TYR A 168 4.22 8.32 -16.14
C TYR A 168 4.75 8.76 -17.50
N ASN A 169 3.90 8.63 -18.53
CA ASN A 169 4.18 9.08 -19.90
C ASN A 169 2.94 9.79 -20.47
N PRO A 170 2.96 11.12 -20.63
CA PRO A 170 1.80 11.87 -21.13
C PRO A 170 1.45 11.56 -22.60
N SER A 171 2.37 11.00 -23.37
CA SER A 171 2.19 10.62 -24.76
C SER A 171 1.75 9.17 -24.97
N ALA A 172 1.57 8.41 -23.89
CA ALA A 172 1.17 7.01 -23.99
C ALA A 172 -0.19 6.85 -24.65
N MET A 173 -0.37 5.79 -25.46
CA MET A 173 -1.61 5.45 -26.14
C MET A 173 -1.98 3.99 -25.89
N CYS A 174 -3.28 3.68 -25.86
CA CYS A 174 -3.80 2.34 -25.59
C CYS A 174 -4.79 1.86 -26.68
N PRO A 175 -4.39 1.80 -27.96
CA PRO A 175 -5.31 1.50 -29.05
C PRO A 175 -5.96 0.12 -28.95
N MET A 176 -5.25 -0.87 -28.42
CA MET A 176 -5.81 -2.22 -28.20
C MET A 176 -6.89 -2.23 -27.13
N PHE A 177 -6.69 -1.50 -26.02
CA PHE A 177 -7.69 -1.36 -24.98
C PHE A 177 -8.94 -0.64 -25.48
N MET A 178 -8.77 0.42 -26.27
CA MET A 178 -9.91 1.14 -26.88
C MET A 178 -10.70 0.23 -27.82
N LYS A 179 -10.03 -0.54 -28.70
CA LYS A 179 -10.71 -1.54 -29.57
C LYS A 179 -11.42 -2.62 -28.76
N TYR A 180 -10.83 -3.07 -27.66
CA TYR A 180 -11.47 -4.02 -26.75
C TYR A 180 -12.74 -3.42 -26.14
N LEU A 181 -12.67 -2.19 -25.59
CA LEU A 181 -13.85 -1.52 -25.02
C LEU A 181 -14.95 -1.32 -26.07
N ASP A 182 -14.60 -0.88 -27.28
CA ASP A 182 -15.57 -0.70 -28.37
C ASP A 182 -16.31 -1.99 -28.73
N ARG A 183 -15.65 -3.15 -28.55
CA ARG A 183 -16.26 -4.46 -28.81
C ARG A 183 -17.16 -4.93 -27.68
N VAL A 184 -16.72 -4.78 -26.41
CA VAL A 184 -17.43 -5.37 -25.25
C VAL A 184 -18.42 -4.41 -24.61
N LEU A 185 -18.26 -3.11 -24.81
CA LEU A 185 -19.08 -2.03 -24.29
C LEU A 185 -19.23 -0.93 -25.33
N PRO A 186 -20.06 -1.14 -26.39
CA PRO A 186 -20.14 -0.19 -27.53
C PRO A 186 -20.63 1.20 -27.15
N ASP A 187 -21.43 1.32 -26.09
CA ASP A 187 -21.95 2.59 -25.61
C ASP A 187 -20.86 3.49 -25.04
N LYS A 188 -20.67 4.66 -25.68
CA LYS A 188 -19.59 5.60 -25.32
C LYS A 188 -19.81 6.30 -23.99
N ASP A 189 -21.04 6.53 -23.59
CA ASP A 189 -21.33 7.14 -22.31
C ASP A 189 -21.00 6.18 -21.17
N THR A 190 -21.31 4.90 -21.33
CA THR A 190 -20.91 3.87 -20.37
C THR A 190 -19.38 3.69 -20.31
N GLN A 191 -18.67 3.74 -21.48
CA GLN A 191 -17.20 3.75 -21.48
C GLN A 191 -16.64 4.94 -20.70
N LYS A 192 -17.26 6.11 -20.83
CA LYS A 192 -16.87 7.33 -20.10
C LYS A 192 -17.06 7.15 -18.60
N VAL A 193 -18.21 6.64 -18.15
CA VAL A 193 -18.46 6.33 -16.72
C VAL A 193 -17.41 5.38 -16.18
N LEU A 194 -17.09 4.32 -16.94
CA LEU A 194 -16.08 3.34 -16.54
C LEU A 194 -14.69 3.98 -16.41
N ALA A 195 -14.32 4.84 -17.37
CA ALA A 195 -13.09 5.59 -17.32
C ALA A 195 -13.06 6.53 -16.11
N GLU A 196 -14.12 7.29 -15.85
CA GLU A 196 -14.22 8.19 -14.70
C GLU A 196 -14.12 7.43 -13.36
N TYR A 197 -14.69 6.23 -13.28
CA TYR A 197 -14.58 5.37 -12.11
C TYR A 197 -13.14 4.95 -11.84
N ILE A 198 -12.39 4.51 -12.88
CA ILE A 198 -10.96 4.16 -12.74
C ILE A 198 -10.16 5.37 -12.24
N GLY A 199 -10.36 6.56 -12.81
CA GLY A 199 -9.68 7.77 -12.36
C GLY A 199 -10.04 8.18 -10.94
N TRP A 200 -11.28 7.96 -10.53
CA TRP A 200 -11.70 8.24 -9.18
C TRP A 200 -10.92 7.44 -8.12
N ILE A 201 -10.46 6.21 -8.44
CA ILE A 201 -9.64 5.39 -7.55
C ILE A 201 -8.43 6.18 -6.99
N PHE A 202 -7.86 7.08 -7.78
CA PHE A 202 -6.69 7.88 -7.43
C PHE A 202 -7.03 9.19 -6.71
N THR A 203 -8.32 9.55 -6.58
CA THR A 203 -8.73 10.83 -6.00
C THR A 203 -9.12 10.69 -4.52
N PRO A 204 -9.11 11.81 -3.76
CA PRO A 204 -9.62 11.83 -2.40
C PRO A 204 -11.16 11.91 -2.32
N LEU A 205 -11.86 11.95 -3.44
CA LEU A 205 -13.30 12.14 -3.46
C LEU A 205 -14.05 10.92 -2.91
N LYS A 206 -15.12 11.16 -2.18
CA LYS A 206 -16.07 10.13 -1.74
C LYS A 206 -17.20 10.07 -2.76
N LEU A 207 -17.31 8.98 -3.53
CA LEU A 207 -18.45 8.78 -4.42
C LEU A 207 -19.58 7.99 -3.78
N GLU A 208 -19.29 7.23 -2.72
CA GLU A 208 -20.26 6.32 -2.09
C GLU A 208 -20.86 5.33 -3.10
N LYS A 209 -20.04 4.88 -4.04
CA LYS A 209 -20.42 4.02 -5.14
C LYS A 209 -19.46 2.83 -5.24
N CYS A 210 -20.03 1.70 -5.65
CA CYS A 210 -19.28 0.52 -6.08
C CYS A 210 -19.55 0.27 -7.56
N LEU A 211 -18.56 -0.23 -8.29
CA LEU A 211 -18.74 -0.65 -9.66
C LEU A 211 -19.15 -2.11 -9.70
N PHE A 212 -20.28 -2.42 -10.35
CA PHE A 212 -20.74 -3.77 -10.60
C PHE A 212 -20.67 -4.07 -12.09
N LEU A 213 -19.88 -5.10 -12.45
CA LEU A 213 -19.81 -5.59 -13.82
C LEU A 213 -20.79 -6.73 -13.99
N TYR A 214 -21.94 -6.46 -14.62
CA TYR A 214 -22.98 -7.44 -14.90
C TYR A 214 -22.93 -7.96 -16.34
N GLY A 215 -23.24 -9.23 -16.54
CA GLY A 215 -23.38 -9.82 -17.87
C GLY A 215 -23.45 -11.35 -17.87
N SER A 216 -23.96 -11.91 -18.96
CA SER A 216 -24.32 -13.33 -19.13
C SER A 216 -23.17 -14.34 -19.29
N GLY A 217 -21.93 -13.95 -18.98
CA GLY A 217 -20.72 -14.77 -19.17
C GLY A 217 -20.04 -14.53 -20.53
N LYS A 218 -18.72 -14.84 -20.60
CA LYS A 218 -17.86 -14.73 -21.80
C LYS A 218 -17.92 -13.36 -22.52
N ASN A 219 -18.24 -12.30 -21.82
CA ASN A 219 -18.44 -10.95 -22.34
C ASN A 219 -17.32 -9.96 -21.95
N GLY A 220 -16.16 -10.46 -21.53
CA GLY A 220 -14.97 -9.65 -21.30
C GLY A 220 -14.80 -9.09 -19.89
N LYS A 221 -15.72 -9.27 -18.94
CA LYS A 221 -15.62 -8.74 -17.55
C LYS A 221 -14.28 -9.05 -16.88
N SER A 222 -13.88 -10.33 -16.89
CA SER A 222 -12.61 -10.74 -16.26
C SER A 222 -11.40 -10.08 -16.93
N VAL A 223 -11.41 -9.94 -18.27
CA VAL A 223 -10.35 -9.23 -19.00
C VAL A 223 -10.27 -7.76 -18.57
N PHE A 224 -11.41 -7.11 -18.34
CA PHE A 224 -11.43 -5.74 -17.84
C PHE A 224 -10.82 -5.65 -16.44
N VAL A 225 -11.19 -6.56 -15.53
CA VAL A 225 -10.62 -6.61 -14.17
C VAL A 225 -9.11 -6.85 -14.24
N ASP A 226 -8.65 -7.81 -15.04
CA ASP A 226 -7.22 -8.10 -15.24
C ASP A 226 -6.44 -6.86 -15.73
N ILE A 227 -7.04 -6.06 -16.63
CA ILE A 227 -6.44 -4.81 -17.12
C ILE A 227 -6.36 -3.77 -16.01
N VAL A 228 -7.42 -3.60 -15.22
CA VAL A 228 -7.42 -2.68 -14.08
C VAL A 228 -6.40 -3.10 -13.01
N GLU A 229 -6.32 -4.40 -12.73
CA GLU A 229 -5.32 -4.95 -11.81
C GLU A 229 -3.88 -4.72 -12.31
N ALA A 230 -3.64 -4.92 -13.60
CA ALA A 230 -2.34 -4.63 -14.20
C ALA A 230 -2.00 -3.12 -14.16
N LEU A 231 -3.02 -2.26 -14.33
CA LEU A 231 -2.89 -0.81 -14.24
C LEU A 231 -2.53 -0.36 -12.83
N LEU A 232 -3.20 -0.88 -11.82
CA LEU A 232 -2.98 -0.49 -10.43
C LEU A 232 -1.74 -1.16 -9.84
N GLY A 233 -1.37 -2.34 -10.34
CA GLY A 233 -0.36 -3.22 -9.77
C GLY A 233 -0.95 -4.16 -8.71
N LYS A 234 -0.65 -5.44 -8.82
CA LYS A 234 -1.21 -6.50 -7.95
C LYS A 234 -1.01 -6.24 -6.45
N GLU A 235 0.12 -5.65 -6.09
CA GLU A 235 0.45 -5.31 -4.70
C GLU A 235 -0.44 -4.21 -4.13
N ASN A 236 -1.08 -3.41 -4.97
CA ASN A 236 -1.92 -2.29 -4.58
C ASN A 236 -3.41 -2.67 -4.54
N ILE A 237 -3.73 -3.95 -4.74
CA ILE A 237 -5.09 -4.49 -4.79
C ILE A 237 -5.29 -5.55 -3.71
N SER A 238 -6.52 -5.69 -3.25
CA SER A 238 -6.98 -6.79 -2.41
C SER A 238 -8.10 -7.56 -3.12
N HIS A 239 -8.29 -8.83 -2.75
CA HIS A 239 -9.30 -9.73 -3.32
C HIS A 239 -10.20 -10.30 -2.22
N GLU A 240 -10.58 -9.44 -1.28
CA GLU A 240 -11.46 -9.86 -0.17
C GLU A 240 -12.90 -10.00 -0.66
N SER A 241 -13.56 -11.12 -0.33
CA SER A 241 -14.96 -11.31 -0.66
C SER A 241 -15.87 -10.38 0.15
N LEU A 242 -16.99 -9.95 -0.43
CA LEU A 242 -17.97 -9.14 0.30
C LEU A 242 -18.57 -9.88 1.49
N SER A 243 -18.80 -11.19 1.35
CA SER A 243 -19.30 -12.05 2.43
C SER A 243 -18.34 -12.09 3.61
N ASP A 244 -17.02 -12.21 3.36
CA ASP A 244 -16.02 -12.23 4.42
C ASP A 244 -15.89 -10.86 5.09
N MET A 245 -15.86 -9.79 4.30
CA MET A 245 -15.76 -8.43 4.84
C MET A 245 -16.98 -8.01 5.67
N CYS A 246 -18.19 -8.46 5.26
CA CYS A 246 -19.45 -8.10 5.92
C CYS A 246 -19.85 -9.09 7.02
N GLY A 247 -19.20 -10.25 7.13
CA GLY A 247 -19.46 -11.25 8.15
C GLY A 247 -19.09 -10.81 9.57
N GLU A 248 -19.55 -11.57 10.57
CA GLU A 248 -19.30 -11.28 12.00
C GLU A 248 -17.81 -11.18 12.37
N ASN A 249 -16.97 -12.00 11.73
CA ASN A 249 -15.50 -12.01 11.91
C ASN A 249 -14.77 -11.26 10.79
N GLY A 250 -15.42 -10.37 10.08
CA GLY A 250 -14.87 -9.69 8.91
C GLY A 250 -13.84 -8.61 9.22
N ASP A 251 -13.54 -8.35 10.47
CA ASP A 251 -12.52 -7.39 10.92
C ASP A 251 -11.13 -7.73 10.38
N ARG A 252 -10.80 -9.01 10.19
CA ARG A 252 -9.52 -9.47 9.57
C ARG A 252 -9.48 -9.17 8.08
N SER A 253 -10.51 -9.55 7.34
CA SER A 253 -10.61 -9.28 5.90
C SER A 253 -10.59 -7.77 5.64
N ARG A 254 -11.29 -6.99 6.47
CA ARG A 254 -11.23 -5.51 6.40
C ARG A 254 -9.82 -4.96 6.66
N ALA A 255 -9.03 -5.59 7.53
CA ALA A 255 -7.65 -5.16 7.78
C ALA A 255 -6.75 -5.29 6.53
N ASN A 256 -7.05 -6.25 5.64
CA ASN A 256 -6.32 -6.43 4.38
C ASN A 256 -6.59 -5.34 3.34
N LEU A 257 -7.63 -4.52 3.53
CA LEU A 257 -7.90 -3.35 2.68
C LEU A 257 -6.93 -2.20 2.97
N SER A 258 -6.26 -2.21 4.11
CA SER A 258 -5.37 -1.10 4.51
C SER A 258 -4.23 -0.89 3.51
N GLY A 259 -4.08 0.34 3.01
CA GLY A 259 -3.05 0.70 2.02
C GLY A 259 -3.33 0.23 0.60
N LYS A 260 -4.46 -0.41 0.32
CA LYS A 260 -4.84 -0.85 -1.03
C LYS A 260 -5.61 0.24 -1.78
N LEU A 261 -5.42 0.31 -3.09
CA LEU A 261 -6.14 1.25 -3.96
C LEU A 261 -7.52 0.74 -4.33
N LEU A 262 -7.66 -0.57 -4.51
CA LEU A 262 -8.88 -1.21 -4.96
C LEU A 262 -9.04 -2.57 -4.28
N ASN A 263 -10.28 -2.96 -3.99
CA ASN A 263 -10.64 -4.35 -3.71
C ASN A 263 -11.48 -4.89 -4.86
N THR A 264 -11.06 -6.01 -5.46
CA THR A 264 -11.82 -6.72 -6.49
C THR A 264 -12.38 -8.00 -5.89
N CYS A 265 -13.63 -8.33 -6.17
CA CYS A 265 -14.22 -9.61 -5.81
C CYS A 265 -15.06 -10.16 -6.98
N SER A 266 -14.96 -11.46 -7.21
CA SER A 266 -15.82 -12.23 -8.10
C SER A 266 -16.91 -12.90 -7.25
N ASP A 267 -18.05 -13.22 -7.89
CA ASP A 267 -19.12 -14.02 -7.29
C ASP A 267 -19.70 -13.44 -5.99
N VAL A 268 -20.50 -12.40 -6.16
CA VAL A 268 -21.15 -11.74 -5.04
C VAL A 268 -22.45 -12.44 -4.70
N ALA A 269 -22.53 -12.99 -3.47
CA ALA A 269 -23.77 -13.58 -2.98
C ALA A 269 -24.87 -12.51 -2.86
N PRO A 270 -26.15 -12.83 -3.23
CA PRO A 270 -27.24 -11.85 -3.20
C PRO A 270 -27.43 -11.14 -1.86
N ASN A 271 -27.11 -11.81 -0.76
CA ASN A 271 -27.25 -11.27 0.61
C ASN A 271 -26.06 -10.45 1.09
N ALA A 272 -24.96 -10.37 0.33
CA ALA A 272 -23.75 -9.63 0.73
C ALA A 272 -23.95 -8.11 0.78
N PHE A 273 -25.01 -7.59 0.16
CA PHE A 273 -25.31 -6.15 0.09
C PHE A 273 -26.23 -5.64 1.20
N SER A 274 -26.74 -6.50 2.06
CA SER A 274 -27.84 -6.16 2.98
C SER A 274 -27.39 -5.61 4.35
N GLY A 275 -26.09 -5.39 4.55
CA GLY A 275 -25.56 -5.01 5.87
C GLY A 275 -25.10 -3.55 5.97
N ASP A 276 -25.14 -2.98 7.18
CA ASP A 276 -24.58 -1.67 7.49
C ASP A 276 -23.07 -1.61 7.22
N ILE A 277 -22.37 -2.75 7.36
CA ILE A 277 -20.93 -2.83 7.09
C ILE A 277 -20.63 -2.56 5.62
N PHE A 278 -21.42 -3.14 4.69
CA PHE A 278 -21.25 -2.87 3.26
C PHE A 278 -21.41 -1.37 2.95
N LYS A 279 -22.45 -0.72 3.49
CA LYS A 279 -22.68 0.72 3.32
C LYS A 279 -21.49 1.52 3.81
N ARG A 280 -20.97 1.20 4.99
CA ARG A 280 -19.80 1.88 5.58
C ARG A 280 -18.52 1.66 4.78
N ILE A 281 -18.30 0.46 4.21
CA ILE A 281 -17.17 0.21 3.30
C ILE A 281 -17.32 1.07 2.03
N ALA A 282 -18.49 1.07 1.41
CA ALA A 282 -18.75 1.81 0.17
C ALA A 282 -18.66 3.33 0.38
N SER A 283 -19.14 3.85 1.52
CA SER A 283 -19.07 5.28 1.86
C SER A 283 -17.70 5.72 2.39
N GLY A 284 -16.80 4.78 2.68
CA GLY A 284 -15.49 5.07 3.29
C GLY A 284 -15.61 5.64 4.70
N GLU A 285 -16.64 5.24 5.45
CA GLU A 285 -16.77 5.54 6.86
C GLU A 285 -15.77 4.76 7.72
N PRO A 286 -15.40 5.25 8.91
CA PRO A 286 -14.54 4.53 9.83
C PRO A 286 -15.13 3.17 10.23
N ILE A 287 -14.37 2.10 10.04
CA ILE A 287 -14.77 0.73 10.40
C ILE A 287 -13.70 0.12 11.28
N SER A 288 -14.12 -0.63 12.31
CA SER A 288 -13.20 -1.42 13.13
C SER A 288 -12.56 -2.53 12.30
N THR A 289 -11.25 -2.69 12.47
CA THR A 289 -10.46 -3.77 11.87
C THR A 289 -9.55 -4.36 12.93
N ARG A 290 -9.20 -5.62 12.80
CA ARG A 290 -8.31 -6.30 13.73
C ARG A 290 -7.35 -7.21 12.97
N GLN A 291 -6.07 -7.01 13.20
CA GLN A 291 -5.04 -7.97 12.78
C GLN A 291 -4.84 -9.05 13.84
N LEU A 292 -4.35 -10.21 13.39
CA LEU A 292 -4.04 -11.30 14.32
C LEU A 292 -3.02 -10.81 15.36
N TYR A 293 -3.34 -11.00 16.65
CA TYR A 293 -2.49 -10.61 17.79
C TYR A 293 -2.22 -9.09 17.92
N LYS A 294 -3.01 -8.22 17.29
CA LYS A 294 -2.94 -6.75 17.44
C LYS A 294 -4.22 -6.20 18.05
N ASP A 295 -4.13 -5.00 18.60
CA ASP A 295 -5.29 -4.27 19.08
C ASP A 295 -6.21 -3.88 17.92
N VAL A 296 -7.46 -3.58 18.25
CA VAL A 296 -8.46 -3.10 17.28
C VAL A 296 -7.98 -1.78 16.71
N ALA A 297 -7.86 -1.72 15.39
CA ALA A 297 -7.54 -0.51 14.65
C ALA A 297 -8.78 0.00 13.90
N THR A 298 -8.77 1.25 13.50
CA THR A 298 -9.83 1.86 12.70
C THR A 298 -9.34 2.01 11.27
N LEU A 299 -10.03 1.39 10.32
CA LEU A 299 -9.84 1.61 8.89
C LEU A 299 -10.60 2.89 8.51
N THR A 300 -9.88 3.91 8.07
CA THR A 300 -10.45 5.17 7.56
C THR A 300 -10.18 5.36 6.07
N ASP A 301 -9.56 4.38 5.46
CA ASP A 301 -9.13 4.44 4.08
C ASP A 301 -10.31 4.23 3.14
N ARG A 302 -10.34 5.00 2.07
CA ARG A 302 -11.37 4.90 1.02
C ARG A 302 -10.95 3.81 0.06
N LYS A 303 -11.72 2.73 0.02
CA LYS A 303 -11.47 1.63 -0.91
C LYS A 303 -12.65 1.51 -1.86
N SER A 304 -12.36 1.53 -3.14
CA SER A 304 -13.31 1.17 -4.16
C SER A 304 -13.46 -0.36 -4.15
N VAL A 305 -14.69 -0.84 -4.25
CA VAL A 305 -15.02 -2.26 -4.35
C VAL A 305 -15.62 -2.50 -5.73
N VAL A 306 -15.09 -3.50 -6.44
CA VAL A 306 -15.55 -3.87 -7.79
C VAL A 306 -16.09 -5.28 -7.78
#